data_901533a93fdec2dfae7bcc0550878757
#
_entry.id   901533a93fdec2dfae7bcc0550878757
#
_cell.length_a   1.000
_cell.length_b   1.000
_cell.length_c   1.000
_cell.angle_alpha   90.00
_cell.angle_beta   90.00
_cell.angle_gamma   90.00
#
_symmetry.space_group_name_H-M   'P 1'
#
loop_
_entity.id
_entity.type
_entity.pdbx_description
1 polymer ?
#
loop_
_entity_poly.entity_id
_entity_poly.type
_entity_poly.pdbx_seq_one_letter_code
_entity_poly.pdbx_strand_id
1 'polypeptide(L)'
;MYKRQRPFVTGKVHPVSQTIDEISSIFSEIGFSVEEGPDVENEYNNFTALNTPDNHQARDMHDTFYLDENKEVLLRTHTSPVQIRTMLKDKPPFKIIAPGRTYRSDSDQTHAPMFHQVEGLHIDKNINMGHLKGCLNYFIKEFFEVDKIKMRFRPSHFPFTEPSAEVDIGYELKDGKIIIGEGDKWLEILGCGMVHPNVLKNVKVDPSKFQGYAFGIGIDRLAMLKYGINDLRAFFESDYRWLNHFGFDPLDVPSNYRGLSR
;
A
#
# COMPACT_ATOMS: atom_id res chain seq x y z
N MET A 1 13.27 31.68 -43.17
CA MET A 1 13.10 30.21 -43.01
C MET A 1 12.67 29.92 -41.59
N TYR A 2 11.36 29.81 -41.32
CA TYR A 2 10.85 29.51 -40.00
C TYR A 2 11.13 28.04 -39.68
N LYS A 3 12.09 27.74 -38.79
CA LYS A 3 12.23 26.39 -38.24
C LYS A 3 10.93 26.08 -37.50
N ARG A 4 10.15 25.11 -38.00
CA ARG A 4 9.06 24.52 -37.24
C ARG A 4 9.66 23.96 -35.94
N GLN A 5 9.49 24.66 -34.85
CA GLN A 5 9.77 24.08 -33.52
C GLN A 5 8.84 22.90 -33.37
N ARG A 6 9.39 21.72 -33.07
CA ARG A 6 8.57 20.59 -32.64
C ARG A 6 7.80 21.05 -31.40
N PRO A 7 6.49 20.75 -31.29
CA PRO A 7 5.76 21.05 -30.09
C PRO A 7 6.53 20.44 -28.90
N PHE A 8 6.73 21.24 -27.88
CA PHE A 8 7.36 20.77 -26.65
C PHE A 8 6.39 19.79 -26.00
N VAL A 9 6.67 18.51 -26.08
CA VAL A 9 5.87 17.49 -25.40
C VAL A 9 6.39 17.44 -23.98
N THR A 10 5.64 17.98 -23.04
CA THR A 10 5.90 17.85 -21.62
C THR A 10 5.61 16.42 -21.21
N GLY A 11 6.52 15.79 -20.44
CA GLY A 11 6.25 14.50 -19.84
C GLY A 11 5.07 14.57 -18.85
N LYS A 12 4.46 13.44 -18.55
CA LYS A 12 3.37 13.30 -17.57
C LYS A 12 3.81 12.46 -16.40
N VAL A 13 3.36 12.79 -15.20
CA VAL A 13 3.51 11.95 -14.01
C VAL A 13 2.48 10.82 -14.10
N HIS A 14 2.95 9.59 -13.93
CA HIS A 14 2.09 8.42 -13.99
C HIS A 14 1.09 8.40 -12.81
N PRO A 15 -0.18 7.99 -12.99
CA PRO A 15 -1.18 7.96 -11.91
C PRO A 15 -0.74 7.18 -10.67
N VAL A 16 -0.02 6.05 -10.83
CA VAL A 16 0.52 5.30 -9.69
C VAL A 16 1.55 6.13 -8.91
N SER A 17 2.46 6.82 -9.59
CA SER A 17 3.44 7.71 -8.93
C SER A 17 2.75 8.84 -8.18
N GLN A 18 1.74 9.46 -8.81
CA GLN A 18 0.92 10.49 -8.17
C GLN A 18 0.23 9.96 -6.91
N THR A 19 -0.32 8.72 -6.98
CA THR A 19 -0.96 8.08 -5.83
C THR A 19 0.03 7.80 -4.70
N ILE A 20 1.25 7.35 -5.02
CA ILE A 20 2.32 7.13 -4.02
C ILE A 20 2.68 8.44 -3.32
N ASP A 21 2.87 9.52 -4.08
CA ASP A 21 3.22 10.82 -3.53
C ASP A 21 2.11 11.36 -2.61
N GLU A 22 0.86 11.22 -3.02
CA GLU A 22 -0.30 11.64 -2.23
C GLU A 22 -0.45 10.83 -0.93
N ILE A 23 -0.34 9.50 -1.01
CA ILE A 23 -0.37 8.62 0.17
C ILE A 23 0.76 8.99 1.14
N SER A 24 1.97 9.18 0.61
CA SER A 24 3.15 9.54 1.40
C SER A 24 2.96 10.89 2.10
N SER A 25 2.35 11.85 1.42
CA SER A 25 2.03 13.15 1.97
C SER A 25 1.04 13.05 3.14
N ILE A 26 -0.10 12.35 2.94
CA ILE A 26 -1.14 12.19 3.96
C ILE A 26 -0.57 11.51 5.21
N PHE A 27 0.21 10.44 5.05
CA PHE A 27 0.80 9.75 6.20
C PHE A 27 1.89 10.59 6.89
N SER A 28 2.65 11.40 6.14
CA SER A 28 3.65 12.31 6.71
C SER A 28 3.02 13.37 7.61
N GLU A 29 1.83 13.88 7.28
CA GLU A 29 1.09 14.83 8.11
C GLU A 29 0.75 14.29 9.50
N ILE A 30 0.52 12.99 9.60
CA ILE A 30 0.26 12.33 10.89
C ILE A 30 1.52 11.67 11.47
N GLY A 31 2.71 12.02 10.96
CA GLY A 31 4.01 11.71 11.55
C GLY A 31 4.59 10.35 11.17
N PHE A 32 4.19 9.76 10.05
CA PHE A 32 4.88 8.60 9.48
C PHE A 32 6.08 9.06 8.63
N SER A 33 7.18 8.33 8.69
CA SER A 33 8.29 8.44 7.74
C SER A 33 8.14 7.41 6.62
N VAL A 34 8.67 7.74 5.46
CA VAL A 34 8.72 6.82 4.32
C VAL A 34 10.02 6.03 4.40
N GLU A 35 9.92 4.71 4.35
CA GLU A 35 11.05 3.78 4.31
C GLU A 35 11.03 2.98 3.02
N GLU A 36 12.22 2.71 2.47
CA GLU A 36 12.40 1.97 1.23
C GLU A 36 13.22 0.70 1.46
N GLY A 37 13.04 -0.28 0.59
CA GLY A 37 13.81 -1.52 0.61
C GLY A 37 13.88 -2.18 -0.77
N PRO A 38 14.75 -3.20 -0.92
CA PRO A 38 14.98 -3.86 -2.20
C PRO A 38 13.78 -4.70 -2.65
N ASP A 39 13.61 -4.82 -3.97
CA ASP A 39 12.62 -5.73 -4.57
C ASP A 39 13.04 -7.21 -4.43
N VAL A 40 14.36 -7.46 -4.52
CA VAL A 40 14.93 -8.80 -4.26
C VAL A 40 15.19 -8.95 -2.77
N GLU A 41 14.59 -9.97 -2.17
CA GLU A 41 14.58 -10.13 -0.72
C GLU A 41 14.96 -11.57 -0.33
N ASN A 42 15.35 -11.76 0.91
CA ASN A 42 15.54 -13.08 1.45
C ASN A 42 14.25 -13.64 2.07
N GLU A 43 14.17 -14.96 2.11
CA GLU A 43 13.04 -15.69 2.67
C GLU A 43 12.75 -15.29 4.11
N TYR A 44 13.79 -15.12 4.94
CA TYR A 44 13.63 -14.75 6.35
C TYR A 44 12.83 -13.46 6.54
N ASN A 45 13.19 -12.39 5.83
CA ASN A 45 12.50 -11.10 5.95
C ASN A 45 11.09 -11.15 5.36
N ASN A 46 10.90 -11.92 4.27
CA ASN A 46 9.63 -11.95 3.57
C ASN A 46 8.59 -12.86 4.25
N PHE A 47 9.03 -13.90 4.98
CA PHE A 47 8.13 -14.89 5.57
C PHE A 47 8.43 -15.20 7.04
N THR A 48 9.61 -15.73 7.35
CA THR A 48 9.91 -16.27 8.68
C THR A 48 9.85 -15.21 9.77
N ALA A 49 10.44 -14.03 9.54
CA ALA A 49 10.38 -12.92 10.50
C ALA A 49 8.95 -12.39 10.71
N LEU A 50 8.09 -12.55 9.71
CA LEU A 50 6.67 -12.19 9.71
C LEU A 50 5.75 -13.29 10.26
N ASN A 51 6.32 -14.28 10.98
CA ASN A 51 5.54 -15.37 11.59
C ASN A 51 4.76 -16.23 10.59
N THR A 52 5.17 -16.26 9.31
CA THR A 52 4.52 -17.08 8.28
C THR A 52 5.02 -18.53 8.42
N PRO A 53 4.14 -19.52 8.65
CA PRO A 53 4.53 -20.93 8.81
C PRO A 53 5.17 -21.50 7.55
N ASP A 54 6.00 -22.53 7.70
CA ASP A 54 6.71 -23.16 6.57
C ASP A 54 5.77 -23.81 5.55
N ASN A 55 4.61 -24.28 6.00
CA ASN A 55 3.57 -24.87 5.15
C ASN A 55 2.51 -23.88 4.65
N HIS A 56 2.75 -22.59 4.78
CA HIS A 56 1.80 -21.57 4.33
C HIS A 56 1.79 -21.49 2.79
N GLN A 57 0.60 -21.43 2.19
CA GLN A 57 0.41 -21.39 0.74
C GLN A 57 1.21 -20.27 0.04
N ALA A 58 1.33 -19.09 0.64
CA ALA A 58 2.10 -17.99 0.09
C ALA A 58 3.60 -18.31 -0.14
N ARG A 59 4.12 -19.39 0.46
CA ARG A 59 5.49 -19.89 0.22
C ARG A 59 5.59 -20.84 -0.97
N ASP A 60 4.45 -21.18 -1.60
CA ASP A 60 4.45 -22.06 -2.77
C ASP A 60 5.09 -21.34 -3.97
N MET A 61 5.77 -22.10 -4.81
CA MET A 61 6.33 -21.62 -6.09
C MET A 61 5.25 -21.15 -7.07
N HIS A 62 4.01 -21.54 -6.87
CA HIS A 62 2.88 -21.03 -7.64
C HIS A 62 2.50 -19.60 -7.29
N ASP A 63 2.83 -19.16 -6.06
CA ASP A 63 2.46 -17.82 -5.56
C ASP A 63 3.68 -16.89 -5.47
N THR A 64 4.90 -17.42 -5.33
CA THR A 64 6.14 -16.65 -5.09
C THR A 64 7.19 -16.89 -6.17
N PHE A 65 7.79 -15.82 -6.69
CA PHE A 65 8.93 -15.89 -7.61
C PHE A 65 10.23 -16.06 -6.83
N TYR A 66 10.71 -17.30 -6.73
CA TYR A 66 12.04 -17.60 -6.20
C TYR A 66 13.10 -17.41 -7.28
N LEU A 67 14.26 -16.86 -6.91
CA LEU A 67 15.37 -16.58 -7.81
C LEU A 67 16.50 -17.63 -7.69
N ASP A 68 16.38 -18.55 -6.73
CA ASP A 68 17.33 -19.63 -6.49
C ASP A 68 16.61 -20.96 -6.21
N GLU A 69 17.33 -22.08 -6.38
CA GLU A 69 16.81 -23.43 -6.18
C GLU A 69 16.53 -23.74 -4.68
N ASN A 70 17.25 -23.08 -3.78
CA ASN A 70 17.12 -23.29 -2.33
C ASN A 70 15.94 -22.52 -1.72
N LYS A 71 15.27 -21.69 -2.51
CA LYS A 71 14.18 -20.80 -2.06
C LYS A 71 14.60 -19.79 -0.97
N GLU A 72 15.85 -19.40 -0.97
CA GLU A 72 16.38 -18.41 -0.01
C GLU A 72 16.26 -16.96 -0.50
N VAL A 73 16.23 -16.77 -1.83
CA VAL A 73 16.13 -15.48 -2.50
C VAL A 73 14.90 -15.42 -3.38
N LEU A 74 14.13 -14.33 -3.27
CA LEU A 74 12.86 -14.18 -3.96
C LEU A 74 12.57 -12.72 -4.35
N LEU A 75 11.61 -12.51 -5.22
CA LEU A 75 10.98 -11.21 -5.39
C LEU A 75 9.93 -11.04 -4.28
N ARG A 76 10.02 -9.96 -3.50
CA ARG A 76 9.14 -9.72 -2.35
C ARG A 76 7.66 -9.76 -2.74
N THR A 77 6.86 -10.48 -1.97
CA THR A 77 5.43 -10.67 -2.20
C THR A 77 4.55 -9.57 -1.60
N HIS A 78 5.14 -8.74 -0.76
CA HIS A 78 4.57 -7.58 -0.09
C HIS A 78 5.70 -6.64 0.37
N THR A 79 5.38 -5.45 0.87
CA THR A 79 6.40 -4.50 1.33
C THR A 79 6.77 -4.65 2.81
N SER A 80 6.20 -5.63 3.54
CA SER A 80 6.52 -5.91 4.94
C SER A 80 8.00 -6.20 5.23
N PRO A 81 8.83 -6.76 4.32
CA PRO A 81 10.26 -6.89 4.56
C PRO A 81 10.96 -5.59 4.92
N VAL A 82 10.47 -4.45 4.39
CA VAL A 82 10.99 -3.12 4.77
C VAL A 82 10.76 -2.84 6.24
N GLN A 83 9.60 -3.22 6.78
CA GLN A 83 9.28 -3.09 8.21
C GLN A 83 10.23 -3.94 9.06
N ILE A 84 10.51 -5.18 8.65
CA ILE A 84 11.47 -6.08 9.32
C ILE A 84 12.87 -5.46 9.30
N ARG A 85 13.34 -4.96 8.16
CA ARG A 85 14.65 -4.31 8.02
C ARG A 85 14.77 -3.09 8.92
N THR A 86 13.76 -2.24 8.97
CA THR A 86 13.73 -1.04 9.82
C THR A 86 13.77 -1.44 11.31
N MET A 87 12.98 -2.41 11.73
CA MET A 87 12.97 -2.87 13.12
C MET A 87 14.26 -3.58 13.54
N LEU A 88 14.96 -4.24 12.62
CA LEU A 88 16.27 -4.85 12.91
C LEU A 88 17.41 -3.82 13.02
N LYS A 89 17.28 -2.68 12.31
CA LYS A 89 18.29 -1.62 12.28
C LYS A 89 18.18 -0.66 13.45
N ASP A 90 16.96 -0.29 13.83
CA ASP A 90 16.67 0.76 14.80
C ASP A 90 15.90 0.23 16.03
N LYS A 91 15.58 1.12 16.95
CA LYS A 91 14.82 0.82 18.18
C LYS A 91 13.46 1.54 18.14
N PRO A 92 12.41 0.94 18.76
CA PRO A 92 11.12 1.63 18.85
C PRO A 92 11.22 2.97 19.60
N PRO A 93 10.33 3.96 19.32
CA PRO A 93 9.11 3.79 18.56
C PRO A 93 9.33 3.79 17.03
N PHE A 94 8.47 3.07 16.29
CA PHE A 94 8.44 3.08 14.84
C PHE A 94 7.11 3.64 14.34
N LYS A 95 7.14 4.49 13.33
CA LYS A 95 5.95 5.01 12.66
C LYS A 95 6.30 5.27 11.20
N ILE A 96 6.16 4.24 10.38
CA ILE A 96 6.67 4.20 9.00
C ILE A 96 5.61 3.74 8.02
N ILE A 97 5.73 4.18 6.77
CA ILE A 97 5.10 3.56 5.61
C ILE A 97 6.18 3.07 4.63
N ALA A 98 5.89 1.99 3.95
CA ALA A 98 6.77 1.39 2.96
C ALA A 98 6.03 1.21 1.63
N PRO A 99 6.01 2.22 0.75
CA PRO A 99 5.50 2.07 -0.61
C PRO A 99 6.51 1.32 -1.47
N GLY A 100 6.01 0.51 -2.42
CA GLY A 100 6.90 -0.18 -3.33
C GLY A 100 6.23 -1.20 -4.22
N ARG A 101 7.00 -1.76 -5.13
CA ARG A 101 6.59 -2.87 -5.99
C ARG A 101 6.56 -4.17 -5.23
N THR A 102 5.63 -5.03 -5.58
CA THR A 102 5.45 -6.38 -5.04
C THR A 102 5.17 -7.35 -6.19
N TYR A 103 5.48 -8.63 -5.97
CA TYR A 103 5.47 -9.61 -7.02
C TYR A 103 4.76 -10.87 -6.55
N ARG A 104 3.81 -11.35 -7.35
CA ARG A 104 3.11 -12.62 -7.12
C ARG A 104 2.95 -13.34 -8.44
N SER A 105 3.09 -14.66 -8.43
CA SER A 105 2.98 -15.47 -9.64
C SER A 105 1.54 -15.63 -10.14
N ASP A 106 0.65 -14.75 -9.73
CA ASP A 106 -0.75 -14.71 -10.13
C ASP A 106 -0.96 -13.73 -11.29
N SER A 107 -1.71 -14.12 -12.31
CA SER A 107 -1.96 -13.29 -13.49
C SER A 107 -3.34 -13.58 -14.08
N ASP A 108 -4.28 -12.64 -13.88
CA ASP A 108 -5.60 -12.64 -14.50
C ASP A 108 -6.03 -11.21 -14.90
N GLN A 109 -7.32 -10.98 -15.19
CA GLN A 109 -7.82 -9.65 -15.55
C GLN A 109 -7.75 -8.62 -14.42
N THR A 110 -7.62 -9.09 -13.17
CA THR A 110 -7.62 -8.28 -11.95
C THR A 110 -6.30 -8.33 -11.20
N HIS A 111 -5.38 -9.22 -11.61
CA HIS A 111 -4.08 -9.44 -10.99
C HIS A 111 -2.97 -9.35 -12.03
N ALA A 112 -1.97 -8.54 -11.73
CA ALA A 112 -0.73 -8.46 -12.49
C ALA A 112 0.40 -9.14 -11.68
N PRO A 113 1.37 -9.80 -12.35
CA PRO A 113 2.49 -10.43 -11.65
C PRO A 113 3.36 -9.44 -10.87
N MET A 114 3.30 -8.16 -11.21
CA MET A 114 3.86 -7.05 -10.46
C MET A 114 2.77 -6.01 -10.22
N PHE A 115 2.66 -5.51 -9.00
CA PHE A 115 1.75 -4.44 -8.59
C PHE A 115 2.38 -3.59 -7.50
N HIS A 116 1.76 -2.46 -7.16
CA HIS A 116 2.27 -1.56 -6.13
C HIS A 116 1.46 -1.69 -4.84
N GLN A 117 2.18 -1.68 -3.72
CA GLN A 117 1.59 -1.75 -2.39
C GLN A 117 2.22 -0.69 -1.47
N VAL A 118 1.46 -0.18 -0.54
CA VAL A 118 1.99 0.54 0.63
C VAL A 118 1.59 -0.19 1.89
N GLU A 119 2.55 -0.44 2.74
CA GLU A 119 2.29 -0.95 4.08
C GLU A 119 2.72 0.05 5.14
N GLY A 120 1.94 0.14 6.20
CA GLY A 120 2.24 0.99 7.34
C GLY A 120 2.46 0.18 8.61
N LEU A 121 3.38 0.67 9.45
CA LEU A 121 3.71 0.11 10.76
C LEU A 121 3.79 1.23 11.79
N HIS A 122 3.10 1.04 12.90
CA HIS A 122 3.27 1.91 14.07
C HIS A 122 3.44 1.06 15.33
N ILE A 123 4.60 1.16 15.96
CA ILE A 123 4.95 0.45 17.20
C ILE A 123 5.35 1.47 18.26
N ASP A 124 4.68 1.42 19.41
CA ASP A 124 4.99 2.23 20.59
C ASP A 124 4.44 1.54 21.84
N LYS A 125 4.60 2.16 23.02
CA LYS A 125 4.22 1.58 24.32
C LYS A 125 2.72 1.39 24.52
N ASN A 126 1.87 2.26 23.97
CA ASN A 126 0.43 2.30 24.26
C ASN A 126 -0.45 2.22 23.02
N ILE A 127 0.00 1.52 22.00
CA ILE A 127 -0.75 1.37 20.74
C ILE A 127 -1.84 0.31 20.91
N ASN A 128 -3.01 0.56 20.31
CA ASN A 128 -4.14 -0.36 20.32
C ASN A 128 -4.98 -0.24 19.04
N MET A 129 -5.99 -1.09 18.90
CA MET A 129 -6.90 -1.14 17.73
C MET A 129 -7.65 0.19 17.48
N GLY A 130 -7.87 1.00 18.52
CA GLY A 130 -8.47 2.34 18.36
C GLY A 130 -7.59 3.29 17.57
N HIS A 131 -6.28 3.24 17.81
CA HIS A 131 -5.29 4.03 17.06
C HIS A 131 -5.23 3.60 15.59
N LEU A 132 -5.26 2.28 15.32
CA LEU A 132 -5.34 1.75 13.95
C LEU A 132 -6.60 2.27 13.23
N LYS A 133 -7.77 2.14 13.87
CA LYS A 133 -9.05 2.61 13.29
C LYS A 133 -9.03 4.11 13.01
N GLY A 134 -8.49 4.91 13.93
CA GLY A 134 -8.34 6.36 13.77
C GLY A 134 -7.44 6.73 12.61
N CYS A 135 -6.27 6.07 12.52
CA CYS A 135 -5.30 6.25 11.43
C CYS A 135 -5.92 5.93 10.06
N LEU A 136 -6.58 4.78 9.93
CA LEU A 136 -7.21 4.38 8.66
C LEU A 136 -8.40 5.26 8.28
N ASN A 137 -9.21 5.68 9.25
CA ASN A 137 -10.31 6.60 9.00
C ASN A 137 -9.83 7.95 8.48
N TYR A 138 -8.76 8.50 9.10
CA TYR A 138 -8.12 9.73 8.64
C TYR A 138 -7.62 9.56 7.21
N PHE A 139 -6.78 8.54 6.96
CA PHE A 139 -6.21 8.30 5.64
C PHE A 139 -7.27 8.20 4.54
N ILE A 140 -8.32 7.39 4.76
CA ILE A 140 -9.34 7.17 3.73
C ILE A 140 -10.13 8.43 3.43
N LYS A 141 -10.44 9.24 4.44
CA LYS A 141 -11.14 10.51 4.25
C LYS A 141 -10.31 11.50 3.45
N GLU A 142 -9.04 11.68 3.81
CA GLU A 142 -8.14 12.60 3.11
C GLU A 142 -7.91 12.13 1.67
N PHE A 143 -7.63 10.83 1.48
CA PHE A 143 -7.33 10.29 0.15
C PHE A 143 -8.51 10.39 -0.82
N PHE A 144 -9.73 10.08 -0.38
CA PHE A 144 -10.93 10.18 -1.22
C PHE A 144 -11.63 11.55 -1.14
N GLU A 145 -11.10 12.48 -0.35
CA GLU A 145 -11.63 13.82 -0.16
C GLU A 145 -13.10 13.84 0.26
N VAL A 146 -13.45 13.01 1.27
CA VAL A 146 -14.81 12.86 1.77
C VAL A 146 -14.92 13.21 3.26
N ASP A 147 -15.91 14.00 3.63
CA ASP A 147 -16.17 14.38 5.03
C ASP A 147 -16.61 13.20 5.88
N LYS A 148 -17.38 12.28 5.29
CA LYS A 148 -17.96 11.13 5.97
C LYS A 148 -17.73 9.85 5.18
N ILE A 149 -17.43 8.77 5.90
CA ILE A 149 -17.24 7.47 5.31
C ILE A 149 -17.75 6.36 6.23
N LYS A 150 -18.49 5.42 5.67
CA LYS A 150 -18.81 4.16 6.34
C LYS A 150 -17.61 3.23 6.21
N MET A 151 -17.11 2.74 7.34
CA MET A 151 -16.06 1.73 7.40
C MET A 151 -16.54 0.56 8.24
N ARG A 152 -16.24 -0.66 7.80
CA ARG A 152 -16.41 -1.84 8.63
C ARG A 152 -15.12 -2.67 8.64
N PHE A 153 -14.84 -3.25 9.79
CA PHE A 153 -13.73 -4.15 10.01
C PHE A 153 -14.29 -5.57 10.10
N ARG A 154 -13.95 -6.41 9.13
CA ARG A 154 -14.31 -7.83 9.14
C ARG A 154 -13.14 -8.63 9.71
N PRO A 155 -13.36 -9.55 10.66
CA PRO A 155 -12.31 -10.47 11.11
C PRO A 155 -11.68 -11.21 9.92
N SER A 156 -10.36 -11.29 9.93
CA SER A 156 -9.55 -12.01 8.95
C SER A 156 -8.38 -12.68 9.63
N HIS A 157 -7.55 -13.40 8.89
CA HIS A 157 -6.37 -14.05 9.42
C HIS A 157 -5.15 -13.71 8.56
N PHE A 158 -4.15 -13.09 9.22
CA PHE A 158 -2.82 -12.90 8.67
C PHE A 158 -1.79 -13.41 9.67
N PRO A 159 -0.76 -14.16 9.26
CA PRO A 159 0.22 -14.74 10.19
C PRO A 159 0.93 -13.70 11.07
N PHE A 160 1.11 -12.50 10.55
CA PHE A 160 1.89 -11.41 11.15
C PHE A 160 1.06 -10.43 12.00
N THR A 161 -0.27 -10.62 12.09
CA THR A 161 -1.15 -9.78 12.94
C THR A 161 -2.16 -10.62 13.72
N GLU A 162 -2.48 -10.17 14.95
CA GLU A 162 -3.52 -10.75 15.81
C GLU A 162 -4.01 -9.71 16.82
N PRO A 163 -5.30 -9.29 16.79
CA PRO A 163 -6.32 -9.65 15.80
C PRO A 163 -6.03 -9.04 14.43
N SER A 164 -6.50 -9.75 13.38
CA SER A 164 -6.43 -9.30 11.99
C SER A 164 -7.81 -8.90 11.49
N ALA A 165 -7.87 -7.97 10.57
CA ALA A 165 -9.10 -7.54 9.93
C ALA A 165 -8.88 -7.11 8.49
N GLU A 166 -9.88 -7.32 7.66
CA GLU A 166 -10.04 -6.64 6.37
C GLU A 166 -10.97 -5.44 6.55
N VAL A 167 -10.68 -4.38 5.82
CA VAL A 167 -11.46 -3.13 5.91
C VAL A 167 -12.21 -2.90 4.63
N ASP A 168 -13.52 -2.78 4.77
CA ASP A 168 -14.41 -2.37 3.69
C ASP A 168 -14.86 -0.93 3.91
N ILE A 169 -15.03 -0.21 2.79
CA ILE A 169 -15.60 1.14 2.77
C ILE A 169 -16.93 1.16 2.03
N GLY A 170 -17.79 2.06 2.46
CA GLY A 170 -19.10 2.27 1.84
C GLY A 170 -18.97 2.98 0.49
N TYR A 171 -19.77 2.55 -0.50
CA TYR A 171 -19.89 3.23 -1.77
C TYR A 171 -21.29 3.11 -2.35
N GLU A 172 -21.61 3.99 -3.28
CA GLU A 172 -22.78 3.90 -4.14
C GLU A 172 -22.40 3.93 -5.61
N LEU A 173 -23.29 3.47 -6.47
CA LEU A 173 -23.15 3.61 -7.92
C LEU A 173 -24.11 4.70 -8.38
N LYS A 174 -23.59 5.78 -8.95
CA LYS A 174 -24.37 6.87 -9.53
C LYS A 174 -23.87 7.13 -10.95
N ASP A 175 -24.78 7.04 -11.91
CA ASP A 175 -24.46 7.21 -13.34
C ASP A 175 -23.29 6.34 -13.83
N GLY A 176 -23.21 5.10 -13.30
CA GLY A 176 -22.12 4.16 -13.63
C GLY A 176 -20.78 4.44 -12.94
N LYS A 177 -20.69 5.47 -12.09
CA LYS A 177 -19.48 5.82 -11.34
C LYS A 177 -19.59 5.35 -9.89
N ILE A 178 -18.46 4.91 -9.35
CA ILE A 178 -18.29 4.59 -7.92
C ILE A 178 -18.12 5.89 -7.15
N ILE A 179 -18.97 6.14 -6.17
CA ILE A 179 -18.85 7.26 -5.24
C ILE A 179 -18.58 6.69 -3.86
N ILE A 180 -17.39 6.95 -3.35
CA ILE A 180 -16.98 6.52 -2.01
C ILE A 180 -17.61 7.43 -0.95
N GLY A 181 -18.07 6.84 0.16
CA GLY A 181 -18.67 7.61 1.26
C GLY A 181 -19.63 6.82 2.14
N GLU A 182 -20.87 7.28 2.23
CA GLU A 182 -21.91 6.71 3.08
C GLU A 182 -22.84 5.72 2.37
N GLY A 183 -22.52 5.29 1.15
CA GLY A 183 -23.32 4.33 0.37
C GLY A 183 -23.52 2.98 1.08
N ASP A 184 -24.50 2.20 0.61
CA ASP A 184 -24.89 0.92 1.24
C ASP A 184 -24.16 -0.30 0.66
N LYS A 185 -23.41 -0.11 -0.41
CA LYS A 185 -22.53 -1.15 -0.96
C LYS A 185 -21.17 -1.11 -0.29
N TRP A 186 -20.47 -2.25 -0.28
CA TRP A 186 -19.20 -2.41 0.40
C TRP A 186 -18.09 -2.79 -0.57
N LEU A 187 -16.94 -2.15 -0.42
CA LEU A 187 -15.73 -2.42 -1.20
C LEU A 187 -14.57 -2.66 -0.23
N GLU A 188 -13.97 -3.84 -0.31
CA GLU A 188 -12.73 -4.14 0.41
C GLU A 188 -11.57 -3.36 -0.18
N ILE A 189 -10.77 -2.71 0.67
CA ILE A 189 -9.66 -1.87 0.23
C ILE A 189 -8.32 -2.20 0.87
N LEU A 190 -8.29 -2.81 2.06
CA LEU A 190 -7.04 -3.08 2.76
C LEU A 190 -7.18 -4.20 3.80
N GLY A 191 -6.03 -4.82 4.12
CA GLY A 191 -5.86 -5.68 5.28
C GLY A 191 -5.11 -4.95 6.40
N CYS A 192 -5.42 -5.26 7.66
CA CYS A 192 -4.77 -4.65 8.81
C CYS A 192 -4.86 -5.52 10.06
N GLY A 193 -4.14 -5.12 11.12
CA GLY A 193 -4.25 -5.77 12.42
C GLY A 193 -3.22 -5.28 13.42
N MET A 194 -3.31 -5.81 14.63
CA MET A 194 -2.28 -5.60 15.65
C MET A 194 -1.09 -6.52 15.36
N VAL A 195 0.11 -5.99 15.44
CA VAL A 195 1.33 -6.77 15.13
C VAL A 195 1.45 -7.96 16.07
N HIS A 196 1.63 -9.16 15.48
CA HIS A 196 1.73 -10.39 16.25
C HIS A 196 2.98 -10.37 17.15
N PRO A 197 2.89 -10.80 18.42
CA PRO A 197 4.03 -10.77 19.35
C PRO A 197 5.28 -11.51 18.85
N ASN A 198 5.11 -12.56 18.06
CA ASN A 198 6.24 -13.29 17.47
C ASN A 198 7.03 -12.44 16.48
N VAL A 199 6.36 -11.58 15.69
CA VAL A 199 7.04 -10.63 14.79
C VAL A 199 7.96 -9.73 15.58
N LEU A 200 7.47 -9.15 16.69
CA LEU A 200 8.28 -8.30 17.59
C LEU A 200 9.47 -9.06 18.17
N LYS A 201 9.27 -10.31 18.63
CA LYS A 201 10.36 -11.18 19.14
C LYS A 201 11.41 -11.46 18.06
N ASN A 202 11.00 -11.75 16.83
CA ASN A 202 11.90 -12.05 15.72
C ASN A 202 12.82 -10.88 15.36
N VAL A 203 12.38 -9.65 15.62
CA VAL A 203 13.17 -8.42 15.45
C VAL A 203 13.75 -7.87 16.75
N LYS A 204 13.76 -8.66 17.82
CA LYS A 204 14.32 -8.32 19.15
C LYS A 204 13.65 -7.12 19.83
N VAL A 205 12.39 -6.86 19.55
CA VAL A 205 11.53 -5.89 20.24
C VAL A 205 10.75 -6.62 21.34
N ASP A 206 10.76 -6.10 22.55
CA ASP A 206 10.08 -6.70 23.71
C ASP A 206 8.55 -6.50 23.63
N PRO A 207 7.76 -7.55 23.36
CA PRO A 207 6.31 -7.43 23.22
C PRO A 207 5.57 -7.17 24.52
N SER A 208 6.25 -7.25 25.68
CA SER A 208 5.67 -6.86 26.97
C SER A 208 5.69 -5.34 27.16
N LYS A 209 6.54 -4.62 26.44
CA LYS A 209 6.73 -3.16 26.55
C LYS A 209 6.16 -2.40 25.36
N PHE A 210 6.12 -3.04 24.21
CA PHE A 210 5.72 -2.42 22.95
C PHE A 210 4.61 -3.20 22.29
N GLN A 211 3.69 -2.47 21.69
CA GLN A 211 2.62 -2.98 20.84
C GLN A 211 2.59 -2.18 19.55
N GLY A 212 1.93 -2.69 18.55
CA GLY A 212 1.81 -1.96 17.29
C GLY A 212 0.69 -2.46 16.42
N TYR A 213 0.42 -1.69 15.39
CA TYR A 213 -0.47 -2.10 14.32
C TYR A 213 0.24 -2.01 12.97
N ALA A 214 -0.24 -2.80 12.03
CA ALA A 214 0.18 -2.75 10.64
C ALA A 214 -1.05 -2.79 9.71
N PHE A 215 -0.87 -2.27 8.50
CA PHE A 215 -1.86 -2.32 7.43
C PHE A 215 -1.17 -2.41 6.08
N GLY A 216 -1.86 -2.99 5.08
CA GLY A 216 -1.37 -3.08 3.71
C GLY A 216 -2.46 -2.74 2.70
N ILE A 217 -2.13 -1.87 1.74
CA ILE A 217 -3.06 -1.31 0.76
C ILE A 217 -2.48 -1.45 -0.64
N GLY A 218 -3.27 -1.96 -1.60
CA GLY A 218 -2.91 -1.98 -3.02
C GLY A 218 -3.02 -0.58 -3.65
N ILE A 219 -1.89 0.01 -4.05
CA ILE A 219 -1.84 1.37 -4.60
C ILE A 219 -2.55 1.45 -5.95
N ASP A 220 -2.34 0.45 -6.81
CA ASP A 220 -2.98 0.41 -8.14
C ASP A 220 -4.51 0.41 -8.01
N ARG A 221 -5.05 -0.33 -7.05
CA ARG A 221 -6.49 -0.36 -6.77
C ARG A 221 -7.03 0.99 -6.28
N LEU A 222 -6.28 1.66 -5.41
CA LEU A 222 -6.64 3.01 -4.97
C LEU A 222 -6.64 4.01 -6.13
N ALA A 223 -5.61 3.94 -7.01
CA ALA A 223 -5.52 4.78 -8.20
C ALA A 223 -6.69 4.51 -9.17
N MET A 224 -7.04 3.23 -9.39
CA MET A 224 -8.21 2.87 -10.20
C MET A 224 -9.50 3.50 -9.67
N LEU A 225 -9.73 3.42 -8.37
CA LEU A 225 -10.92 3.97 -7.72
C LEU A 225 -10.97 5.50 -7.78
N LYS A 226 -9.85 6.15 -7.50
CA LYS A 226 -9.77 7.61 -7.45
C LYS A 226 -9.89 8.26 -8.82
N TYR A 227 -9.23 7.67 -9.83
CA TYR A 227 -9.16 8.27 -11.18
C TYR A 227 -10.14 7.64 -12.18
N GLY A 228 -10.94 6.66 -11.74
CA GLY A 228 -11.93 6.00 -12.60
C GLY A 228 -11.32 5.13 -13.70
N ILE A 229 -10.17 4.50 -13.42
CA ILE A 229 -9.49 3.61 -14.34
C ILE A 229 -10.06 2.20 -14.17
N ASN A 230 -10.59 1.62 -15.25
CA ASN A 230 -11.35 0.37 -15.17
C ASN A 230 -10.50 -0.90 -15.38
N ASP A 231 -9.27 -0.77 -15.88
CA ASP A 231 -8.40 -1.89 -16.22
C ASP A 231 -7.00 -1.68 -15.64
N LEU A 232 -6.60 -2.58 -14.75
CA LEU A 232 -5.29 -2.58 -14.11
C LEU A 232 -4.14 -2.65 -15.12
N ARG A 233 -4.31 -3.39 -16.21
CA ARG A 233 -3.27 -3.61 -17.22
C ARG A 233 -2.83 -2.31 -17.89
N ALA A 234 -3.74 -1.34 -17.99
CA ALA A 234 -3.46 -0.03 -18.58
C ALA A 234 -2.31 0.72 -17.89
N PHE A 235 -2.06 0.48 -16.59
CA PHE A 235 -0.91 1.06 -15.88
C PHE A 235 0.44 0.57 -16.41
N PHE A 236 0.48 -0.59 -17.06
CA PHE A 236 1.72 -1.27 -17.47
C PHE A 236 1.92 -1.34 -19.00
N GLU A 237 0.91 -0.95 -19.78
CA GLU A 237 0.96 -1.02 -21.26
C GLU A 237 1.81 0.09 -21.91
N SER A 238 2.22 1.11 -21.16
CA SER A 238 3.03 2.24 -21.64
C SER A 238 2.40 2.99 -22.85
N ASP A 239 1.06 3.01 -22.96
CA ASP A 239 0.38 3.76 -24.02
C ASP A 239 0.46 5.27 -23.73
N TYR A 240 1.14 5.98 -24.62
CA TYR A 240 1.31 7.43 -24.49
C TYR A 240 -0.02 8.20 -24.54
N ARG A 241 -1.02 7.72 -25.27
CA ARG A 241 -2.35 8.36 -25.36
C ARG A 241 -3.07 8.24 -24.04
N TRP A 242 -2.99 7.05 -23.41
CA TRP A 242 -3.52 6.80 -22.08
C TRP A 242 -2.82 7.68 -21.02
N LEU A 243 -1.50 7.76 -21.08
CA LEU A 243 -0.72 8.61 -20.17
C LEU A 243 -1.06 10.10 -20.34
N ASN A 244 -1.30 10.57 -21.56
CA ASN A 244 -1.75 11.94 -21.80
C ASN A 244 -3.14 12.24 -21.23
N HIS A 245 -4.01 11.21 -21.14
CA HIS A 245 -5.36 11.36 -20.61
C HIS A 245 -5.40 11.28 -19.08
N PHE A 246 -4.73 10.29 -18.49
CA PHE A 246 -4.76 10.02 -17.05
C PHE A 246 -3.54 10.57 -16.28
N GLY A 247 -2.45 10.87 -16.96
CA GLY A 247 -1.24 11.39 -16.33
C GLY A 247 -1.37 12.87 -15.93
N PHE A 248 -0.59 13.26 -14.95
CA PHE A 248 -0.59 14.60 -14.38
C PHE A 248 0.53 15.45 -14.95
N ASP A 249 0.29 16.75 -15.13
CA ASP A 249 1.36 17.69 -15.45
C ASP A 249 2.26 17.88 -14.22
N PRO A 250 3.59 17.79 -14.34
CA PRO A 250 4.49 17.88 -13.20
C PRO A 250 4.38 19.22 -12.43
N LEU A 251 3.92 20.28 -13.09
CA LEU A 251 3.70 21.59 -12.47
C LEU A 251 2.33 21.75 -11.84
N ASP A 252 1.37 20.90 -12.21
CA ASP A 252 -0.02 20.92 -11.72
C ASP A 252 -0.30 19.81 -10.71
N VAL A 253 0.72 19.02 -10.36
CA VAL A 253 0.60 17.99 -9.32
C VAL A 253 0.21 18.64 -8.01
N PRO A 254 -0.90 18.25 -7.39
CA PRO A 254 -1.30 18.74 -6.08
C PRO A 254 -0.17 18.46 -5.06
N SER A 255 0.19 19.48 -4.32
CA SER A 255 1.13 19.31 -3.21
C SER A 255 0.56 20.03 -1.99
N ASN A 256 0.84 19.52 -0.81
CA ASN A 256 0.44 20.16 0.45
C ASN A 256 0.98 21.58 0.58
N TYR A 257 2.09 21.89 -0.10
CA TYR A 257 2.69 23.21 -0.13
C TYR A 257 1.86 24.24 -0.93
N ARG A 258 1.16 23.79 -1.99
CA ARG A 258 0.32 24.68 -2.84
C ARG A 258 -1.14 24.73 -2.41
N GLY A 259 -1.52 23.91 -1.42
CA GLY A 259 -2.90 23.67 -1.09
C GLY A 259 -3.61 22.87 -2.19
N LEU A 260 -4.73 22.29 -1.86
CA LEU A 260 -5.64 21.63 -2.82
C LEU A 260 -6.41 22.71 -3.60
N SER A 261 -5.71 23.66 -4.23
CA SER A 261 -6.38 24.61 -5.10
C SER A 261 -6.76 23.90 -6.40
N ARG A 262 -8.00 23.56 -6.50
CA ARG A 262 -8.67 23.25 -7.75
C ARG A 262 -9.07 24.53 -8.46
#